data_0ee7f974dcd0f1f0abc28447adf276fc
#
_entry.id   0ee7f974dcd0f1f0abc28447adf276fc
#
_cell.length_a   1.000
_cell.length_b   1.000
_cell.length_c   1.000
_cell.angle_alpha   90.00
_cell.angle_beta   90.00
_cell.angle_gamma   90.00
#
_symmetry.space_group_name_H-M   'P 1'
#
loop_
_entity.id
_entity.type
_entity.pdbx_description
1 polymer ?
#
loop_
_entity_poly.entity_id
_entity_poly.type
_entity_poly.pdbx_seq_one_letter_code
_entity_poly.pdbx_strand_id
1 'polypeptide(L)'
;MKEAIDLYFDENYGKLYEKIENGKANIFEYVDENGKITNQFLIREIPEKVEGNTFYDLVTPYGYGGPVIHYSNNKEKLLENYENAFTKYCKENNFVSEFVRFHPIIKNYEDFSKMYNAQYMRKTLITKLDEEEPEVNQFGKSCRKNIRQAMNKGVSYRVTENPDSIGSFKEIYYSTMDRNNATDYYYFDDDYFNDILKYYKNNLILIEATFEDKVIAAGLYFTYKDIIHIHLSGTLNEYLYLSPAYILRYAVSVWGKENGYKLIHHGGGRSNSEEDSLYLFKKNFAKLYDTDFYIGKKIWNEELYNKLCEIKNVDPSESFFPAYRKI
;
A
#
# COMPACT_ATOMS: atom_id res chain seq x y z
N MET A 1 16.05 9.75 14.39
CA MET A 1 15.58 9.66 12.99
C MET A 1 14.62 10.79 12.75
N LYS A 2 14.65 11.49 11.60
CA LYS A 2 13.60 12.45 11.26
C LYS A 2 12.33 11.66 10.96
N GLU A 3 11.23 12.05 11.56
CA GLU A 3 9.93 11.39 11.40
C GLU A 3 9.51 11.39 9.92
N ALA A 4 9.16 10.23 9.37
CA ALA A 4 8.66 10.11 8.01
C ALA A 4 7.31 10.86 7.82
N ILE A 5 6.96 11.20 6.60
CA ILE A 5 5.69 11.88 6.31
C ILE A 5 4.51 10.93 6.57
N ASP A 6 4.68 9.67 6.18
CA ASP A 6 3.76 8.55 6.42
C ASP A 6 4.55 7.25 6.49
N LEU A 7 3.96 6.18 6.98
CA LEU A 7 4.56 4.83 7.09
C LEU A 7 5.25 4.38 5.80
N TYR A 8 4.61 4.60 4.67
CA TYR A 8 5.10 4.18 3.35
C TYR A 8 6.41 4.88 2.91
N PHE A 9 6.80 5.96 3.59
CA PHE A 9 8.05 6.69 3.35
C PHE A 9 9.12 6.41 4.41
N ASP A 10 8.84 5.51 5.35
CA ASP A 10 9.83 5.04 6.34
C ASP A 10 10.85 4.10 5.67
N GLU A 11 12.12 4.24 6.00
CA GLU A 11 13.21 3.46 5.39
C GLU A 11 13.05 1.93 5.56
N ASN A 12 12.42 1.49 6.65
CA ASN A 12 12.22 0.07 6.92
C ASN A 12 11.07 -0.49 6.09
N TYR A 13 10.16 0.38 5.58
CA TYR A 13 9.04 -0.11 4.77
C TYR A 13 9.52 -0.76 3.46
N GLY A 14 10.51 -0.16 2.80
CA GLY A 14 11.12 -0.77 1.62
C GLY A 14 11.76 -2.13 1.92
N LYS A 15 12.40 -2.28 3.08
CA LYS A 15 13.05 -3.54 3.48
C LYS A 15 12.08 -4.71 3.60
N LEU A 16 10.82 -4.47 4.02
CA LEU A 16 9.78 -5.51 4.06
C LEU A 16 9.54 -6.19 2.71
N TYR A 17 9.81 -5.49 1.61
CA TYR A 17 9.49 -5.95 0.26
C TYR A 17 10.71 -6.34 -0.57
N GLU A 18 11.93 -6.28 -0.02
CA GLU A 18 13.15 -6.66 -0.75
C GLU A 18 13.09 -8.08 -1.31
N LYS A 19 12.70 -9.05 -0.48
CA LYS A 19 12.58 -10.47 -0.87
C LYS A 19 11.43 -10.68 -1.85
N ILE A 20 10.29 -10.07 -1.60
CA ILE A 20 9.06 -10.22 -2.40
C ILE A 20 9.23 -9.66 -3.81
N GLU A 21 9.86 -8.49 -3.94
CA GLU A 21 10.10 -7.82 -5.22
C GLU A 21 11.42 -8.24 -5.87
N ASN A 22 12.18 -9.12 -5.20
CA ASN A 22 13.55 -9.51 -5.62
C ASN A 22 14.40 -8.26 -5.90
N GLY A 23 14.44 -7.34 -4.93
CA GLY A 23 15.12 -6.05 -5.08
C GLY A 23 15.80 -5.59 -3.81
N LYS A 24 16.46 -4.42 -3.89
CA LYS A 24 17.11 -3.76 -2.76
C LYS A 24 16.46 -2.41 -2.51
N ALA A 25 16.03 -2.17 -1.27
CA ALA A 25 15.47 -0.90 -0.85
C ALA A 25 16.55 0.19 -0.85
N ASN A 26 16.19 1.34 -1.42
CA ASN A 26 17.05 2.51 -1.42
C ASN A 26 16.21 3.77 -1.33
N ILE A 27 16.82 4.86 -0.85
CA ILE A 27 16.24 6.19 -0.78
C ILE A 27 17.17 7.16 -1.47
N PHE A 28 16.69 7.82 -2.51
CA PHE A 28 17.34 8.98 -3.08
C PHE A 28 16.91 10.22 -2.31
N GLU A 29 17.85 10.90 -1.69
CA GLU A 29 17.63 12.17 -0.98
C GLU A 29 18.23 13.32 -1.79
N TYR A 30 17.41 14.34 -2.05
CA TYR A 30 17.83 15.58 -2.67
C TYR A 30 17.58 16.75 -1.71
N VAL A 31 18.61 17.56 -1.49
CA VAL A 31 18.55 18.75 -0.62
C VAL A 31 19.32 19.89 -1.26
N ASP A 32 18.69 21.06 -1.38
CA ASP A 32 19.32 22.32 -1.73
C ASP A 32 18.71 23.51 -0.95
N GLU A 33 19.04 24.75 -1.30
CA GLU A 33 18.47 25.95 -0.68
C GLU A 33 16.96 26.08 -0.89
N ASN A 34 16.38 25.39 -1.89
CA ASN A 34 14.96 25.46 -2.21
C ASN A 34 14.12 24.46 -1.42
N GLY A 35 14.73 23.41 -0.83
CA GLY A 35 14.02 22.45 -0.01
C GLY A 35 14.62 21.06 0.03
N LYS A 36 13.77 20.08 0.38
CA LYS A 36 14.14 18.67 0.49
C LYS A 36 13.09 17.76 -0.12
N ILE A 37 13.55 16.81 -0.95
CA ILE A 37 12.75 15.71 -1.53
C ILE A 37 13.43 14.38 -1.20
N THR A 38 12.65 13.35 -0.89
CA THR A 38 13.10 11.96 -0.86
C THR A 38 12.27 11.11 -1.79
N ASN A 39 12.87 10.09 -2.40
CA ASN A 39 12.20 9.07 -3.18
C ASN A 39 12.68 7.69 -2.73
N GLN A 40 11.78 6.90 -2.16
CA GLN A 40 12.05 5.52 -1.75
C GLN A 40 11.57 4.55 -2.82
N PHE A 41 12.43 3.62 -3.19
CA PHE A 41 12.16 2.60 -4.20
C PHE A 41 12.94 1.32 -3.92
N LEU A 42 12.55 0.24 -4.60
CA LEU A 42 13.30 -0.99 -4.71
C LEU A 42 14.03 -1.02 -6.04
N ILE A 43 15.33 -1.30 -6.00
CA ILE A 43 16.17 -1.51 -7.17
C ILE A 43 16.11 -2.99 -7.51
N ARG A 44 15.58 -3.33 -8.70
CA ARG A 44 15.45 -4.71 -9.16
C ARG A 44 16.35 -4.96 -10.35
N GLU A 45 17.16 -6.01 -10.29
CA GLU A 45 17.95 -6.43 -11.45
C GLU A 45 17.03 -6.88 -12.60
N ILE A 46 17.35 -6.47 -13.81
CA ILE A 46 16.73 -6.96 -15.03
C ILE A 46 17.49 -8.22 -15.44
N PRO A 47 16.82 -9.40 -15.56
CA PRO A 47 17.50 -10.66 -15.85
C PRO A 47 18.24 -10.66 -17.18
N GLU A 48 17.69 -9.97 -18.17
CA GLU A 48 18.24 -9.89 -19.52
C GLU A 48 19.47 -8.94 -19.53
N LYS A 49 20.59 -9.45 -20.02
CA LYS A 49 21.79 -8.64 -20.21
C LYS A 49 21.84 -8.06 -21.62
N VAL A 50 22.17 -6.79 -21.71
CA VAL A 50 22.36 -6.11 -22.98
C VAL A 50 23.84 -5.80 -23.13
N GLU A 51 24.48 -6.36 -24.20
CA GLU A 51 25.92 -6.21 -24.47
C GLU A 51 26.82 -6.62 -23.29
N GLY A 52 26.38 -7.62 -22.52
CA GLY A 52 27.08 -8.12 -21.34
C GLY A 52 26.90 -7.27 -20.06
N ASN A 53 26.21 -6.14 -20.15
CA ASN A 53 25.98 -5.25 -19.02
C ASN A 53 24.71 -5.62 -18.25
N THR A 54 24.71 -5.34 -16.94
CA THR A 54 23.56 -5.48 -16.04
C THR A 54 22.84 -4.15 -15.91
N PHE A 55 21.51 -4.20 -15.97
CA PHE A 55 20.62 -3.04 -15.83
C PHE A 55 19.57 -3.31 -14.74
N TYR A 56 18.93 -2.24 -14.31
CA TYR A 56 17.97 -2.30 -13.21
C TYR A 56 16.73 -1.48 -13.53
N ASP A 57 15.62 -1.81 -12.89
CA ASP A 57 14.46 -0.95 -12.81
C ASP A 57 14.10 -0.60 -11.36
N LEU A 58 13.32 0.45 -11.21
CA LEU A 58 12.88 0.96 -9.93
C LEU A 58 11.38 0.72 -9.77
N VAL A 59 10.96 0.32 -8.57
CA VAL A 59 9.56 0.16 -8.24
C VAL A 59 9.27 0.65 -6.83
N THR A 60 8.16 1.34 -6.66
CA THR A 60 7.63 1.63 -5.32
C THR A 60 7.30 0.33 -4.59
N PRO A 61 7.70 0.12 -3.32
CA PRO A 61 7.26 -1.00 -2.51
C PRO A 61 5.73 -1.15 -2.52
N TYR A 62 5.22 -2.34 -2.21
CA TYR A 62 3.78 -2.57 -2.16
C TYR A 62 3.05 -1.51 -1.34
N GLY A 63 1.88 -1.09 -1.81
CA GLY A 63 1.11 0.01 -1.23
C GLY A 63 1.35 1.31 -1.99
N TYR A 64 1.97 2.29 -1.35
CA TYR A 64 2.13 3.64 -1.88
C TYR A 64 3.53 4.19 -1.61
N GLY A 65 3.90 5.31 -2.26
CA GLY A 65 5.20 5.94 -2.07
C GLY A 65 5.50 6.96 -3.18
N GLY A 66 6.69 6.82 -3.81
CA GLY A 66 7.21 7.75 -4.79
C GLY A 66 7.88 8.98 -4.16
N PRO A 67 8.33 9.95 -4.95
CA PRO A 67 8.98 11.12 -4.42
C PRO A 67 8.03 11.97 -3.58
N VAL A 68 8.55 12.59 -2.52
CA VAL A 68 7.77 13.43 -1.59
C VAL A 68 8.59 14.62 -1.12
N ILE A 69 7.96 15.80 -1.07
CA ILE A 69 8.55 17.03 -0.57
C ILE A 69 8.42 17.07 0.96
N HIS A 70 9.52 17.24 1.68
CA HIS A 70 9.52 17.41 3.13
C HIS A 70 9.31 18.87 3.55
N TYR A 71 9.95 19.78 2.83
CA TYR A 71 9.77 21.22 2.94
C TYR A 71 10.25 21.90 1.68
N SER A 72 9.75 23.12 1.39
CA SER A 72 10.13 23.88 0.22
C SER A 72 10.08 25.37 0.49
N ASN A 73 11.17 26.08 0.12
CA ASN A 73 11.26 27.54 0.09
C ASN A 73 10.89 28.08 -1.31
N ASN A 74 11.20 27.31 -2.37
CA ASN A 74 10.82 27.57 -3.75
C ASN A 74 10.51 26.23 -4.43
N LYS A 75 9.23 25.89 -4.49
CA LYS A 75 8.76 24.58 -4.96
C LYS A 75 9.09 24.31 -6.42
N GLU A 76 8.89 25.30 -7.30
CA GLU A 76 9.14 25.14 -8.73
C GLU A 76 10.62 24.84 -9.00
N LYS A 77 11.52 25.62 -8.39
CA LYS A 77 12.95 25.42 -8.55
C LYS A 77 13.43 24.11 -7.90
N LEU A 78 12.87 23.74 -6.76
CA LEU A 78 13.17 22.48 -6.10
C LEU A 78 12.83 21.28 -7.00
N LEU A 79 11.65 21.28 -7.62
CA LEU A 79 11.21 20.21 -8.52
C LEU A 79 12.09 20.09 -9.76
N GLU A 80 12.43 21.23 -10.40
CA GLU A 80 13.35 21.27 -11.55
C GLU A 80 14.72 20.68 -11.20
N ASN A 81 15.30 21.13 -10.09
CA ASN A 81 16.61 20.70 -9.65
C ASN A 81 16.61 19.21 -9.26
N TYR A 82 15.55 18.75 -8.57
CA TYR A 82 15.37 17.34 -8.25
C TYR A 82 15.29 16.48 -9.51
N GLU A 83 14.47 16.86 -10.52
CA GLU A 83 14.32 16.09 -11.76
C GLU A 83 15.67 15.94 -12.47
N ASN A 84 16.47 17.02 -12.55
CA ASN A 84 17.79 17.00 -13.14
C ASN A 84 18.74 16.07 -12.37
N ALA A 85 18.78 16.20 -11.04
CA ALA A 85 19.64 15.38 -10.18
C ALA A 85 19.28 13.89 -10.23
N PHE A 86 17.97 13.58 -10.17
CA PHE A 86 17.51 12.19 -10.19
C PHE A 86 17.69 11.55 -11.59
N THR A 87 17.47 12.31 -12.66
CA THR A 87 17.77 11.84 -14.04
C THR A 87 19.24 11.48 -14.20
N LYS A 88 20.14 12.32 -13.69
CA LYS A 88 21.60 12.02 -13.70
C LYS A 88 21.89 10.77 -12.89
N TYR A 89 21.34 10.66 -11.68
CA TYR A 89 21.50 9.49 -10.82
C TYR A 89 21.04 8.19 -11.50
N CYS A 90 19.88 8.22 -12.18
CA CYS A 90 19.37 7.06 -12.90
C CYS A 90 20.30 6.61 -14.04
N LYS A 91 20.86 7.56 -14.81
CA LYS A 91 21.82 7.26 -15.86
C LYS A 91 23.12 6.64 -15.33
N GLU A 92 23.67 7.20 -14.26
CA GLU A 92 24.93 6.76 -13.65
C GLU A 92 24.80 5.37 -13.01
N ASN A 93 23.61 4.95 -12.65
CA ASN A 93 23.33 3.65 -11.99
C ASN A 93 22.65 2.61 -12.91
N ASN A 94 22.61 2.85 -14.23
CA ASN A 94 22.02 1.93 -15.21
C ASN A 94 20.54 1.62 -14.95
N PHE A 95 19.75 2.59 -14.46
CA PHE A 95 18.31 2.42 -14.30
C PHE A 95 17.60 2.69 -15.61
N VAL A 96 16.75 1.74 -16.03
CA VAL A 96 16.04 1.78 -17.30
C VAL A 96 14.68 2.42 -17.18
N SER A 97 13.94 2.06 -16.13
CA SER A 97 12.58 2.55 -15.91
C SER A 97 12.21 2.60 -14.43
N GLU A 98 11.14 3.30 -14.10
CA GLU A 98 10.60 3.42 -12.74
C GLU A 98 9.09 3.37 -12.76
N PHE A 99 8.51 2.50 -11.92
CA PHE A 99 7.07 2.43 -11.67
C PHE A 99 6.74 2.97 -10.28
N VAL A 100 5.91 4.01 -10.25
CA VAL A 100 5.54 4.71 -9.01
C VAL A 100 4.07 4.49 -8.68
N ARG A 101 3.78 4.16 -7.42
CA ARG A 101 2.43 4.18 -6.83
C ARG A 101 2.33 5.38 -5.92
N PHE A 102 1.75 6.48 -6.38
CA PHE A 102 1.63 7.70 -5.58
C PHE A 102 0.71 7.52 -4.38
N HIS A 103 1.01 8.26 -3.30
CA HIS A 103 0.25 8.16 -2.07
C HIS A 103 -1.07 8.94 -2.16
N PRO A 104 -2.24 8.28 -2.07
CA PRO A 104 -3.52 8.91 -2.36
C PRO A 104 -3.95 9.96 -1.33
N ILE A 105 -3.50 9.86 -0.06
CA ILE A 105 -3.83 10.84 0.99
C ILE A 105 -2.85 12.01 0.95
N ILE A 106 -1.55 11.76 0.79
CA ILE A 106 -0.51 12.79 0.68
C ILE A 106 -0.61 13.52 -0.66
N LYS A 107 -1.15 12.84 -1.69
CA LYS A 107 -1.35 13.37 -3.04
C LYS A 107 -0.07 13.88 -3.71
N ASN A 108 1.04 13.25 -3.42
CA ASN A 108 2.33 13.63 -3.99
C ASN A 108 2.37 13.56 -5.52
N TYR A 109 1.41 12.90 -6.18
CA TYR A 109 1.25 12.96 -7.63
C TYR A 109 1.04 14.40 -8.14
N GLU A 110 0.41 15.29 -7.38
CA GLU A 110 0.16 16.68 -7.78
C GLU A 110 1.46 17.44 -8.06
N ASP A 111 2.52 17.13 -7.31
CA ASP A 111 3.84 17.73 -7.46
C ASP A 111 4.67 17.08 -8.57
N PHE A 112 4.53 15.78 -8.76
CA PHE A 112 5.39 14.99 -9.63
C PHE A 112 4.71 14.46 -10.90
N SER A 113 3.44 14.84 -11.15
CA SER A 113 2.65 14.34 -12.29
C SER A 113 3.32 14.60 -13.64
N LYS A 114 3.94 15.77 -13.80
CA LYS A 114 4.62 16.13 -15.06
C LYS A 114 5.85 15.27 -15.32
N MET A 115 6.67 15.04 -14.30
CA MET A 115 7.89 14.24 -14.39
C MET A 115 7.59 12.76 -14.70
N TYR A 116 6.55 12.21 -14.09
CA TYR A 116 6.19 10.78 -14.20
C TYR A 116 5.02 10.49 -15.13
N ASN A 117 4.45 11.50 -15.79
CA ASN A 117 3.23 11.34 -16.59
C ASN A 117 2.15 10.59 -15.79
N ALA A 118 1.80 11.13 -14.61
CA ALA A 118 0.93 10.45 -13.67
C ALA A 118 -0.45 10.14 -14.28
N GLN A 119 -0.88 8.89 -14.12
CA GLN A 119 -2.13 8.37 -14.68
C GLN A 119 -3.08 8.00 -13.55
N TYR A 120 -4.32 8.46 -13.64
CA TYR A 120 -5.38 8.04 -12.74
C TYR A 120 -5.64 6.53 -12.88
N MET A 121 -5.73 5.83 -11.77
CA MET A 121 -6.00 4.39 -11.75
C MET A 121 -7.38 4.07 -11.22
N ARG A 122 -7.70 4.54 -10.01
CA ARG A 122 -8.95 4.20 -9.31
C ARG A 122 -9.17 5.07 -8.08
N LYS A 123 -10.34 4.94 -7.49
CA LYS A 123 -10.62 5.47 -6.15
C LYS A 123 -10.05 4.57 -5.06
N THR A 124 -9.60 5.17 -3.98
CA THR A 124 -9.40 4.53 -2.68
C THR A 124 -10.33 5.14 -1.64
N LEU A 125 -10.63 4.42 -0.59
CA LEU A 125 -11.72 4.74 0.31
C LEU A 125 -11.20 5.13 1.70
N ILE A 126 -11.86 6.12 2.31
CA ILE A 126 -11.49 6.70 3.60
C ILE A 126 -12.70 6.74 4.51
N THR A 127 -12.54 6.32 5.78
CA THR A 127 -13.47 6.65 6.87
C THR A 127 -12.83 7.74 7.72
N LYS A 128 -13.51 8.86 7.93
CA LYS A 128 -13.10 9.94 8.82
C LYS A 128 -13.56 9.64 10.24
N LEU A 129 -12.63 9.58 11.17
CA LEU A 129 -12.88 9.28 12.58
C LEU A 129 -13.09 10.52 13.45
N ASP A 130 -12.67 11.68 12.97
CA ASP A 130 -12.87 12.97 13.61
C ASP A 130 -14.31 13.52 13.47
N GLU A 131 -15.16 12.82 12.71
CA GLU A 131 -16.57 13.13 12.60
C GLU A 131 -17.38 12.50 13.75
N GLU A 132 -18.59 13.05 13.97
CA GLU A 132 -19.55 12.50 14.93
C GLU A 132 -20.11 11.18 14.42
N GLU A 133 -20.11 10.14 15.27
CA GLU A 133 -20.66 8.81 15.00
C GLU A 133 -20.31 8.24 13.59
N PRO A 134 -19.01 8.06 13.24
CA PRO A 134 -18.60 7.62 11.91
C PRO A 134 -19.25 6.29 11.49
N GLU A 135 -19.49 5.36 12.43
CA GLU A 135 -20.14 4.08 12.20
C GLU A 135 -21.63 4.24 11.79
N VAL A 136 -22.27 5.32 12.21
CA VAL A 136 -23.66 5.63 11.85
C VAL A 136 -23.70 6.39 10.54
N ASN A 137 -22.87 7.41 10.39
CA ASN A 137 -22.94 8.36 9.29
C ASN A 137 -22.27 7.87 8.01
N GLN A 138 -21.15 7.16 8.13
CA GLN A 138 -20.35 6.72 6.97
C GLN A 138 -20.59 5.26 6.58
N PHE A 139 -21.06 4.41 7.50
CA PHE A 139 -21.35 3.01 7.18
C PHE A 139 -22.73 2.86 6.48
N GLY A 140 -22.78 2.00 5.47
CA GLY A 140 -24.02 1.65 4.77
C GLY A 140 -25.04 0.97 5.69
N LYS A 141 -26.33 1.08 5.37
CA LYS A 141 -27.40 0.44 6.15
C LYS A 141 -27.25 -1.09 6.25
N SER A 142 -26.90 -1.75 5.14
CA SER A 142 -26.63 -3.19 5.11
C SER A 142 -25.41 -3.56 5.96
N CYS A 143 -24.36 -2.75 5.93
CA CYS A 143 -23.17 -2.92 6.75
C CYS A 143 -23.52 -2.91 8.24
N ARG A 144 -24.21 -1.88 8.71
CA ARG A 144 -24.66 -1.78 10.12
C ARG A 144 -25.58 -2.93 10.53
N LYS A 145 -26.45 -3.40 9.61
CA LYS A 145 -27.28 -4.59 9.84
C LYS A 145 -26.41 -5.83 10.03
N ASN A 146 -25.43 -6.06 9.16
CA ASN A 146 -24.54 -7.22 9.25
C ASN A 146 -23.71 -7.21 10.55
N ILE A 147 -23.16 -6.06 10.95
CA ILE A 147 -22.44 -5.89 12.22
C ILE A 147 -23.35 -6.29 13.39
N ARG A 148 -24.55 -5.71 13.47
CA ARG A 148 -25.51 -6.00 14.55
C ARG A 148 -25.89 -7.49 14.59
N GLN A 149 -26.15 -8.09 13.42
CA GLN A 149 -26.49 -9.51 13.34
C GLN A 149 -25.35 -10.42 13.78
N ALA A 150 -24.09 -10.08 13.41
CA ALA A 150 -22.91 -10.82 13.85
C ALA A 150 -22.77 -10.76 15.38
N MET A 151 -22.85 -9.58 15.97
CA MET A 151 -22.79 -9.39 17.42
C MET A 151 -23.93 -10.10 18.17
N ASN A 152 -25.16 -10.03 17.65
CA ASN A 152 -26.31 -10.74 18.24
C ASN A 152 -26.16 -12.27 18.18
N LYS A 153 -25.39 -12.80 17.24
CA LYS A 153 -25.04 -14.23 17.15
C LYS A 153 -23.88 -14.62 18.05
N GLY A 154 -23.27 -13.69 18.80
CA GLY A 154 -22.19 -13.94 19.72
C GLY A 154 -20.79 -13.70 19.16
N VAL A 155 -20.67 -13.08 17.95
CA VAL A 155 -19.34 -12.65 17.47
C VAL A 155 -18.90 -11.44 18.28
N SER A 156 -17.71 -11.54 18.85
CA SER A 156 -17.04 -10.45 19.57
C SER A 156 -15.71 -10.11 18.91
N TYR A 157 -14.97 -9.15 19.46
CA TYR A 157 -13.64 -8.80 18.97
C TYR A 157 -12.71 -8.43 20.12
N ARG A 158 -11.42 -8.54 19.85
CA ARG A 158 -10.36 -7.99 20.69
C ARG A 158 -9.39 -7.18 19.84
N VAL A 159 -8.81 -6.14 20.43
CA VAL A 159 -7.77 -5.32 19.84
C VAL A 159 -6.51 -5.48 20.65
N THR A 160 -5.41 -5.82 19.99
CA THR A 160 -4.08 -5.91 20.60
C THR A 160 -3.19 -4.87 19.97
N GLU A 161 -2.81 -3.88 20.76
CA GLU A 161 -1.82 -2.86 20.39
C GLU A 161 -0.41 -3.41 20.61
N ASN A 162 0.52 -3.03 19.74
CA ASN A 162 1.93 -3.42 19.86
C ASN A 162 2.14 -4.92 20.07
N PRO A 163 1.51 -5.80 19.24
CA PRO A 163 1.50 -7.24 19.50
C PRO A 163 2.91 -7.84 19.50
N ASP A 164 3.16 -8.76 20.43
CA ASP A 164 4.41 -9.54 20.47
C ASP A 164 4.44 -10.66 19.42
N SER A 165 3.27 -11.06 18.95
CA SER A 165 3.09 -12.07 17.91
C SER A 165 1.81 -11.79 17.11
N ILE A 166 1.71 -12.36 15.92
CA ILE A 166 0.49 -12.30 15.11
C ILE A 166 -0.51 -13.44 15.40
N GLY A 167 -0.20 -14.33 16.35
CA GLY A 167 -1.06 -15.47 16.71
C GLY A 167 -1.43 -16.33 15.50
N SER A 168 -2.73 -16.63 15.35
CA SER A 168 -3.28 -17.41 14.22
C SER A 168 -3.53 -16.58 12.95
N PHE A 169 -3.09 -15.32 12.90
CA PHE A 169 -3.37 -14.43 11.77
C PHE A 169 -2.94 -15.02 10.42
N LYS A 170 -1.73 -15.59 10.33
CA LYS A 170 -1.18 -16.13 9.09
C LYS A 170 -2.07 -17.21 8.48
N GLU A 171 -2.52 -18.18 9.29
CA GLU A 171 -3.41 -19.27 8.85
C GLU A 171 -4.75 -18.71 8.34
N ILE A 172 -5.34 -17.78 9.09
CA ILE A 172 -6.60 -17.11 8.73
C ILE A 172 -6.46 -16.29 7.44
N TYR A 173 -5.33 -15.62 7.29
CA TYR A 173 -5.02 -14.84 6.09
C TYR A 173 -4.88 -15.77 4.86
N TYR A 174 -4.13 -16.87 5.00
CA TYR A 174 -3.96 -17.85 3.92
C TYR A 174 -5.28 -18.50 3.52
N SER A 175 -6.16 -18.85 4.47
CA SER A 175 -7.52 -19.34 4.15
C SER A 175 -8.29 -18.37 3.24
N THR A 176 -8.07 -17.05 3.40
CA THR A 176 -8.65 -16.04 2.51
C THR A 176 -7.95 -15.96 1.15
N MET A 177 -6.63 -16.11 1.11
CA MET A 177 -5.87 -16.11 -0.14
C MET A 177 -6.25 -17.31 -1.02
N ASP A 178 -6.34 -18.50 -0.42
CA ASP A 178 -6.78 -19.75 -1.07
C ASP A 178 -8.19 -19.59 -1.68
N ARG A 179 -9.15 -19.11 -0.88
CA ARG A 179 -10.52 -18.87 -1.34
C ARG A 179 -10.59 -17.90 -2.52
N ASN A 180 -9.70 -16.92 -2.56
CA ASN A 180 -9.69 -15.90 -3.60
C ASN A 180 -8.82 -16.26 -4.80
N ASN A 181 -8.20 -17.45 -4.82
CA ASN A 181 -7.21 -17.87 -5.83
C ASN A 181 -6.15 -16.77 -6.04
N ALA A 182 -5.62 -16.24 -4.93
CA ALA A 182 -4.61 -15.20 -4.96
C ALA A 182 -3.32 -15.72 -5.60
N THR A 183 -2.57 -14.85 -6.27
CA THR A 183 -1.24 -15.18 -6.79
C THR A 183 -0.24 -15.36 -5.65
N ASP A 184 0.86 -16.07 -5.91
CA ASP A 184 1.94 -16.33 -4.95
C ASP A 184 2.49 -15.05 -4.29
N TYR A 185 2.39 -13.92 -4.99
CA TYR A 185 2.78 -12.60 -4.48
C TYR A 185 2.15 -12.24 -3.13
N TYR A 186 0.95 -12.75 -2.84
CA TYR A 186 0.22 -12.44 -1.60
C TYR A 186 0.45 -13.48 -0.49
N TYR A 187 1.26 -14.51 -0.70
CA TYR A 187 1.58 -15.51 0.33
C TYR A 187 2.86 -15.11 1.06
N PHE A 188 2.75 -14.10 1.92
CA PHE A 188 3.86 -13.60 2.72
C PHE A 188 4.34 -14.66 3.71
N ASP A 189 5.65 -14.90 3.74
CA ASP A 189 6.28 -15.90 4.61
C ASP A 189 6.49 -15.40 6.06
N ASP A 190 7.08 -16.25 6.89
CA ASP A 190 7.35 -15.92 8.30
C ASP A 190 8.36 -14.78 8.44
N ASP A 191 9.33 -14.67 7.52
CA ASP A 191 10.32 -13.58 7.54
C ASP A 191 9.63 -12.22 7.41
N TYR A 192 8.65 -12.12 6.49
CA TYR A 192 7.87 -10.90 6.31
C TYR A 192 7.11 -10.50 7.59
N PHE A 193 6.42 -11.44 8.23
CA PHE A 193 5.67 -11.14 9.46
C PHE A 193 6.60 -10.84 10.65
N ASN A 194 7.75 -11.51 10.74
CA ASN A 194 8.76 -11.21 11.74
C ASN A 194 9.36 -9.82 11.56
N ASP A 195 9.60 -9.41 10.30
CA ASP A 195 10.09 -8.07 9.99
C ASP A 195 9.04 -6.99 10.28
N ILE A 196 7.75 -7.24 10.04
CA ILE A 196 6.67 -6.34 10.49
C ILE A 196 6.73 -6.15 12.01
N LEU A 197 6.79 -7.23 12.79
CA LEU A 197 6.89 -7.16 14.25
C LEU A 197 8.17 -6.45 14.71
N LYS A 198 9.28 -6.70 14.04
CA LYS A 198 10.57 -6.09 14.35
C LYS A 198 10.60 -4.58 14.10
N TYR A 199 10.10 -4.13 12.95
CA TYR A 199 10.22 -2.73 12.53
C TYR A 199 9.03 -1.87 12.95
N TYR A 200 7.83 -2.46 13.02
CA TYR A 200 6.57 -1.74 13.16
C TYR A 200 5.73 -2.14 14.37
N LYS A 201 6.26 -2.91 15.32
CA LYS A 201 5.52 -3.33 16.52
C LYS A 201 4.74 -2.18 17.15
N ASN A 202 5.37 -1.02 17.35
CA ASN A 202 4.77 0.14 17.99
C ASN A 202 3.76 0.90 17.10
N ASN A 203 3.66 0.51 15.85
CA ASN A 203 2.72 1.06 14.86
C ASN A 203 1.76 -0.01 14.34
N LEU A 204 1.73 -1.18 14.97
CA LEU A 204 0.94 -2.32 14.53
C LEU A 204 -0.20 -2.60 15.51
N ILE A 205 -1.37 -2.85 14.95
CA ILE A 205 -2.54 -3.33 15.67
C ILE A 205 -2.97 -4.66 15.05
N LEU A 206 -3.20 -5.63 15.92
CA LEU A 206 -3.86 -6.88 15.57
C LEU A 206 -5.31 -6.82 16.09
N ILE A 207 -6.28 -6.96 15.20
CA ILE A 207 -7.69 -7.08 15.56
C ILE A 207 -8.17 -8.49 15.19
N GLU A 208 -8.81 -9.15 16.14
CA GLU A 208 -9.34 -10.50 15.97
C GLU A 208 -10.83 -10.50 16.27
N ALA A 209 -11.61 -11.08 15.36
CA ALA A 209 -13.01 -11.40 15.61
C ALA A 209 -13.11 -12.83 16.16
N THR A 210 -13.86 -13.01 17.25
CA THR A 210 -13.97 -14.28 17.95
C THR A 210 -15.42 -14.76 18.02
N PHE A 211 -15.60 -16.07 17.98
CA PHE A 211 -16.89 -16.75 18.17
C PHE A 211 -16.64 -18.07 18.90
N GLU A 212 -17.36 -18.34 20.00
CA GLU A 212 -17.19 -19.54 20.85
C GLU A 212 -15.72 -19.77 21.18
N ASP A 213 -15.04 -18.74 21.70
CA ASP A 213 -13.61 -18.73 22.07
C ASP A 213 -12.60 -18.97 20.93
N LYS A 214 -13.07 -19.13 19.70
CA LYS A 214 -12.23 -19.32 18.53
C LYS A 214 -12.05 -18.00 17.76
N VAL A 215 -10.82 -17.71 17.30
CA VAL A 215 -10.55 -16.62 16.36
C VAL A 215 -11.03 -17.04 14.97
N ILE A 216 -11.98 -16.31 14.40
CA ILE A 216 -12.64 -16.63 13.13
C ILE A 216 -12.28 -15.66 12.00
N ALA A 217 -11.74 -14.50 12.34
CA ALA A 217 -11.15 -13.55 11.42
C ALA A 217 -10.09 -12.73 12.14
N ALA A 218 -9.10 -12.25 11.41
CA ALA A 218 -8.05 -11.38 11.95
C ALA A 218 -7.58 -10.35 10.92
N GLY A 219 -7.09 -9.20 11.41
CA GLY A 219 -6.56 -8.12 10.58
C GLY A 219 -5.36 -7.46 11.22
N LEU A 220 -4.37 -7.12 10.38
CA LEU A 220 -3.22 -6.30 10.71
C LEU A 220 -3.43 -4.89 10.15
N TYR A 221 -3.20 -3.91 11.00
CA TYR A 221 -3.39 -2.49 10.68
C TYR A 221 -2.13 -1.73 11.10
N PHE A 222 -1.65 -0.86 10.22
CA PHE A 222 -0.60 0.06 10.59
C PHE A 222 -1.19 1.39 11.06
N THR A 223 -0.61 1.94 12.11
CA THR A 223 -0.91 3.28 12.59
C THR A 223 0.28 4.19 12.35
N TYR A 224 0.03 5.36 11.78
CA TYR A 224 1.08 6.36 11.61
C TYR A 224 0.48 7.76 11.71
N LYS A 225 0.99 8.57 12.66
CA LYS A 225 0.40 9.87 12.97
C LYS A 225 -1.12 9.74 13.22
N ASP A 226 -1.92 10.42 12.42
CA ASP A 226 -3.37 10.47 12.54
C ASP A 226 -4.10 9.42 11.68
N ILE A 227 -3.34 8.54 10.99
CA ILE A 227 -3.87 7.61 9.98
C ILE A 227 -3.75 6.16 10.44
N ILE A 228 -4.81 5.40 10.20
CA ILE A 228 -4.81 3.93 10.28
C ILE A 228 -4.85 3.38 8.85
N HIS A 229 -3.85 2.63 8.45
CA HIS A 229 -3.80 1.92 7.18
C HIS A 229 -4.24 0.48 7.37
N ILE A 230 -5.30 0.06 6.68
CA ILE A 230 -5.70 -1.34 6.66
C ILE A 230 -4.71 -2.09 5.79
N HIS A 231 -3.93 -2.97 6.42
CA HIS A 231 -2.85 -3.66 5.74
C HIS A 231 -3.31 -5.02 5.20
N LEU A 232 -3.48 -6.02 6.05
CA LEU A 232 -3.89 -7.36 5.68
C LEU A 232 -5.05 -7.82 6.55
N SER A 233 -5.95 -8.65 6.00
CA SER A 233 -7.01 -9.27 6.79
C SER A 233 -7.45 -10.59 6.18
N GLY A 234 -7.90 -11.51 7.02
CA GLY A 234 -8.40 -12.81 6.62
C GLY A 234 -9.64 -13.23 7.42
N THR A 235 -10.33 -14.24 6.90
CA THR A 235 -11.52 -14.84 7.51
C THR A 235 -11.54 -16.32 7.20
N LEU A 236 -11.81 -17.16 8.21
CA LEU A 236 -12.00 -18.59 8.04
C LEU A 236 -13.28 -18.87 7.23
N ASN A 237 -13.20 -19.78 6.27
CA ASN A 237 -14.27 -20.05 5.31
C ASN A 237 -15.55 -20.54 6.00
N GLU A 238 -15.43 -21.41 6.98
CA GLU A 238 -16.55 -22.00 7.72
C GLU A 238 -17.36 -20.98 8.54
N TYR A 239 -16.82 -19.76 8.77
CA TYR A 239 -17.48 -18.70 9.56
C TYR A 239 -17.96 -17.52 8.73
N LEU A 240 -17.92 -17.58 7.39
CA LEU A 240 -18.39 -16.48 6.52
C LEU A 240 -19.84 -16.08 6.79
N TYR A 241 -20.70 -17.04 7.19
CA TYR A 241 -22.11 -16.82 7.52
C TYR A 241 -22.32 -15.90 8.74
N LEU A 242 -21.29 -15.70 9.56
CA LEU A 242 -21.27 -14.77 10.69
C LEU A 242 -20.79 -13.36 10.30
N SER A 243 -20.35 -13.16 9.06
CA SER A 243 -19.85 -11.87 8.56
C SER A 243 -18.70 -11.24 9.39
N PRO A 244 -17.69 -12.01 9.84
CA PRO A 244 -16.72 -11.50 10.80
C PRO A 244 -15.80 -10.41 10.23
N ALA A 245 -15.62 -10.32 8.91
CA ALA A 245 -14.89 -9.22 8.27
C ALA A 245 -15.54 -7.85 8.53
N TYR A 246 -16.87 -7.81 8.76
CA TYR A 246 -17.55 -6.57 9.15
C TYR A 246 -17.21 -6.17 10.58
N ILE A 247 -17.02 -7.15 11.46
CA ILE A 247 -16.62 -6.91 12.85
C ILE A 247 -15.20 -6.35 12.91
N LEU A 248 -14.25 -6.85 12.11
CA LEU A 248 -12.90 -6.28 12.02
C LEU A 248 -12.91 -4.80 11.63
N ARG A 249 -13.74 -4.43 10.65
CA ARG A 249 -13.87 -3.03 10.19
C ARG A 249 -14.54 -2.14 11.22
N TYR A 250 -15.55 -2.64 11.90
CA TYR A 250 -16.20 -1.96 13.00
C TYR A 250 -15.23 -1.74 14.16
N ALA A 251 -14.53 -2.78 14.57
CA ALA A 251 -13.59 -2.72 15.67
C ALA A 251 -12.48 -1.67 15.46
N VAL A 252 -11.88 -1.62 14.26
CA VAL A 252 -10.86 -0.62 13.95
C VAL A 252 -11.43 0.81 13.93
N SER A 253 -12.69 0.99 13.54
CA SER A 253 -13.32 2.31 13.55
C SER A 253 -13.60 2.79 14.97
N VAL A 254 -14.14 1.93 15.82
CA VAL A 254 -14.38 2.26 17.25
C VAL A 254 -13.06 2.55 17.96
N TRP A 255 -12.11 1.61 17.88
CA TRP A 255 -10.81 1.75 18.53
C TRP A 255 -10.05 3.00 18.03
N GLY A 256 -10.03 3.23 16.72
CA GLY A 256 -9.33 4.37 16.12
C GLY A 256 -9.88 5.71 16.58
N LYS A 257 -11.21 5.84 16.68
CA LYS A 257 -11.86 7.04 17.22
C LYS A 257 -11.53 7.25 18.69
N GLU A 258 -11.65 6.20 19.52
CA GLU A 258 -11.35 6.24 20.95
C GLU A 258 -9.87 6.62 21.24
N ASN A 259 -8.95 6.28 20.33
CA ASN A 259 -7.52 6.58 20.43
C ASN A 259 -7.09 7.84 19.66
N GLY A 260 -8.05 8.65 19.16
CA GLY A 260 -7.79 9.97 18.60
C GLY A 260 -7.24 9.99 17.19
N TYR A 261 -7.29 8.86 16.44
CA TYR A 261 -6.96 8.84 15.03
C TYR A 261 -8.01 9.60 14.22
N LYS A 262 -7.61 10.23 13.12
CA LYS A 262 -8.50 11.06 12.30
C LYS A 262 -9.10 10.33 11.13
N LEU A 263 -8.39 9.33 10.58
CA LEU A 263 -8.92 8.60 9.42
C LEU A 263 -8.43 7.14 9.34
N ILE A 264 -9.24 6.32 8.68
CA ILE A 264 -8.88 4.98 8.24
C ILE A 264 -8.77 4.98 6.72
N HIS A 265 -7.65 4.54 6.18
CA HIS A 265 -7.45 4.30 4.77
C HIS A 265 -7.70 2.82 4.44
N HIS A 266 -8.75 2.54 3.66
CA HIS A 266 -9.16 1.19 3.28
C HIS A 266 -8.46 0.67 2.02
N GLY A 267 -7.78 1.56 1.27
CA GLY A 267 -7.28 1.25 -0.06
C GLY A 267 -8.38 1.12 -1.11
N GLY A 268 -8.04 0.65 -2.30
CA GLY A 268 -8.94 0.45 -3.43
C GLY A 268 -9.44 -0.99 -3.59
N GLY A 269 -10.05 -1.28 -4.75
CA GLY A 269 -10.41 -2.62 -5.21
C GLY A 269 -9.23 -3.40 -5.80
N ARG A 270 -9.50 -4.59 -6.34
CA ARG A 270 -8.50 -5.39 -7.09
C ARG A 270 -8.34 -4.88 -8.53
N SER A 271 -9.41 -4.38 -9.10
CA SER A 271 -9.46 -3.84 -10.46
C SER A 271 -9.82 -2.34 -10.44
N ASN A 272 -9.85 -1.74 -11.64
CA ASN A 272 -10.27 -0.33 -11.82
C ASN A 272 -11.80 -0.20 -11.99
N SER A 273 -12.55 -1.31 -11.94
CA SER A 273 -14.00 -1.30 -12.07
C SER A 273 -14.66 -0.80 -10.78
N GLU A 274 -15.66 0.04 -10.91
CA GLU A 274 -16.53 0.45 -9.80
C GLU A 274 -17.41 -0.71 -9.28
N GLU A 275 -17.56 -1.78 -10.06
CA GLU A 275 -18.27 -3.01 -9.69
C GLU A 275 -17.34 -4.04 -9.02
N ASP A 276 -16.07 -3.72 -8.80
CA ASP A 276 -15.14 -4.59 -8.10
C ASP A 276 -15.67 -4.97 -6.72
N SER A 277 -15.79 -6.26 -6.45
CA SER A 277 -16.43 -6.77 -5.23
C SER A 277 -15.71 -6.34 -3.96
N LEU A 278 -14.38 -6.22 -3.99
CA LEU A 278 -13.59 -5.73 -2.86
C LEU A 278 -13.78 -4.22 -2.66
N TYR A 279 -13.84 -3.45 -3.73
CA TYR A 279 -14.16 -2.02 -3.67
C TYR A 279 -15.55 -1.80 -3.05
N LEU A 280 -16.57 -2.50 -3.56
CA LEU A 280 -17.94 -2.42 -3.03
C LEU A 280 -18.04 -2.85 -1.58
N PHE A 281 -17.30 -3.91 -1.17
CA PHE A 281 -17.21 -4.30 0.23
C PHE A 281 -16.66 -3.15 1.09
N LYS A 282 -15.53 -2.56 0.70
CA LYS A 282 -14.90 -1.43 1.42
C LYS A 282 -15.79 -0.20 1.45
N LYS A 283 -16.50 0.09 0.37
CA LYS A 283 -17.43 1.22 0.26
C LYS A 283 -18.57 1.17 1.27
N ASN A 284 -18.92 -0.02 1.77
CA ASN A 284 -19.88 -0.15 2.86
C ASN A 284 -19.42 0.51 4.17
N PHE A 285 -18.13 0.73 4.37
CA PHE A 285 -17.56 1.36 5.57
C PHE A 285 -17.12 2.80 5.33
N ALA A 286 -17.02 3.22 4.07
CA ALA A 286 -16.52 4.53 3.64
C ALA A 286 -17.44 5.12 2.57
N LYS A 287 -18.71 5.31 2.92
CA LYS A 287 -19.74 5.73 1.95
C LYS A 287 -19.54 7.15 1.43
N LEU A 288 -18.98 8.04 2.25
CA LEU A 288 -18.95 9.48 1.97
C LEU A 288 -17.65 9.97 1.38
N TYR A 289 -16.53 9.28 1.66
CA TYR A 289 -15.21 9.80 1.33
C TYR A 289 -14.38 8.82 0.53
N ASP A 290 -13.77 9.36 -0.50
CA ASP A 290 -12.79 8.67 -1.34
C ASP A 290 -11.63 9.61 -1.69
N THR A 291 -10.57 9.06 -2.26
CA THR A 291 -9.46 9.82 -2.81
C THR A 291 -8.90 9.12 -4.04
N ASP A 292 -8.33 9.91 -4.95
CA ASP A 292 -7.81 9.41 -6.21
C ASP A 292 -6.46 8.74 -6.01
N PHE A 293 -6.29 7.59 -6.64
CA PHE A 293 -5.03 6.90 -6.71
C PHE A 293 -4.43 7.02 -8.11
N TYR A 294 -3.19 7.50 -8.16
CA TYR A 294 -2.41 7.69 -9.38
C TYR A 294 -1.17 6.81 -9.38
N ILE A 295 -0.75 6.41 -10.57
CA ILE A 295 0.54 5.78 -10.81
C ILE A 295 1.39 6.65 -11.72
N GLY A 296 2.71 6.49 -11.63
CA GLY A 296 3.67 7.07 -12.53
C GLY A 296 4.43 5.98 -13.29
N LYS A 297 4.68 6.23 -14.57
CA LYS A 297 5.51 5.38 -15.44
C LYS A 297 6.60 6.27 -16.04
N LYS A 298 7.86 6.02 -15.71
CA LYS A 298 8.97 6.78 -16.24
C LYS A 298 9.98 5.85 -16.90
N ILE A 299 10.35 6.16 -18.13
CA ILE A 299 11.47 5.52 -18.83
C ILE A 299 12.66 6.47 -18.72
N TRP A 300 13.74 5.98 -18.10
CA TRP A 300 14.98 6.74 -17.90
C TRP A 300 15.94 6.55 -19.07
N ASN A 301 15.85 5.40 -19.78
CA ASN A 301 16.66 5.07 -20.95
C ASN A 301 15.79 4.41 -22.02
N GLU A 302 15.30 5.19 -22.96
CA GLU A 302 14.41 4.75 -24.05
C GLU A 302 15.04 3.69 -24.95
N GLU A 303 16.33 3.84 -25.30
CA GLU A 303 17.03 2.89 -26.16
C GLU A 303 17.09 1.50 -25.52
N LEU A 304 17.52 1.44 -24.27
CA LEU A 304 17.61 0.19 -23.52
C LEU A 304 16.21 -0.41 -23.22
N TYR A 305 15.22 0.43 -22.93
CA TYR A 305 13.85 -0.02 -22.73
C TYR A 305 13.31 -0.76 -23.96
N ASN A 306 13.46 -0.14 -25.14
CA ASN A 306 13.03 -0.74 -26.40
C ASN A 306 13.80 -2.03 -26.71
N LYS A 307 15.12 -2.05 -26.53
CA LYS A 307 15.96 -3.23 -26.74
C LYS A 307 15.58 -4.40 -25.81
N LEU A 308 15.24 -4.12 -24.55
CA LEU A 308 14.74 -5.13 -23.61
C LEU A 308 13.35 -5.67 -24.05
N CYS A 309 12.48 -4.81 -24.54
CA CYS A 309 11.19 -5.23 -25.08
C CYS A 309 11.36 -6.11 -26.34
N GLU A 310 12.30 -5.78 -27.23
CA GLU A 310 12.65 -6.64 -28.39
C GLU A 310 13.14 -8.02 -27.95
N ILE A 311 14.07 -8.08 -26.99
CA ILE A 311 14.59 -9.35 -26.43
C ILE A 311 13.45 -10.21 -25.87
N LYS A 312 12.48 -9.59 -25.22
CA LYS A 312 11.31 -10.26 -24.62
C LYS A 312 10.18 -10.51 -25.62
N ASN A 313 10.31 -10.02 -26.86
CA ASN A 313 9.28 -10.07 -27.89
C ASN A 313 7.92 -9.51 -27.39
N VAL A 314 7.96 -8.34 -26.72
CA VAL A 314 6.79 -7.62 -26.22
C VAL A 314 6.72 -6.23 -26.84
N ASP A 315 5.49 -5.70 -26.99
CA ASP A 315 5.29 -4.33 -27.44
C ASP A 315 5.68 -3.34 -26.34
N PRO A 316 6.57 -2.34 -26.62
CA PRO A 316 6.92 -1.31 -25.64
C PRO A 316 5.73 -0.50 -25.11
N SER A 317 4.63 -0.42 -25.88
CA SER A 317 3.38 0.26 -25.53
C SER A 317 2.42 -0.57 -24.65
N GLU A 318 2.81 -1.77 -24.25
CA GLU A 318 2.01 -2.66 -23.43
C GLU A 318 1.46 -1.96 -22.17
N SER A 319 0.24 -2.31 -21.78
CA SER A 319 -0.38 -1.73 -20.59
C SER A 319 0.35 -2.08 -19.30
N PHE A 320 0.92 -3.30 -19.23
CA PHE A 320 1.80 -3.73 -18.15
C PHE A 320 3.13 -2.96 -18.20
N PHE A 321 3.56 -2.41 -17.07
CA PHE A 321 4.80 -1.61 -17.03
C PHE A 321 5.73 -2.07 -15.90
N PRO A 322 7.04 -2.18 -16.16
CA PRO A 322 7.65 -2.05 -17.49
C PRO A 322 7.32 -3.26 -18.38
N ALA A 323 7.12 -3.01 -19.69
CA ALA A 323 6.61 -4.00 -20.65
C ALA A 323 7.50 -5.27 -20.71
N TYR A 324 8.82 -5.11 -20.62
CA TYR A 324 9.76 -6.24 -20.65
C TYR A 324 9.67 -7.19 -19.44
N ARG A 325 8.90 -6.84 -18.38
CA ARG A 325 8.63 -7.73 -17.23
C ARG A 325 7.31 -8.50 -17.37
N LYS A 326 6.58 -8.30 -18.45
CA LYS A 326 5.37 -9.07 -18.72
C LYS A 326 5.74 -10.54 -18.94
N ILE A 327 5.13 -11.42 -18.16
CA ILE A 327 5.29 -12.89 -18.22
C ILE A 327 4.28 -13.48 -19.23
#